data_916065a749c61f2b9b829b21715305ca
#
_entry.id   916065a749c61f2b9b829b21715305ca
#
_cell.length_a   1.000
_cell.length_b   1.000
_cell.length_c   1.000
_cell.angle_alpha   90.00
_cell.angle_beta   90.00
_cell.angle_gamma   90.00
#
_symmetry.space_group_name_H-M   'P 1'
#
loop_
_entity.id
_entity.type
_entity.pdbx_description
1 polymer ?
#
loop_
_entity_poly.entity_id
_entity_poly.type
_entity_poly.pdbx_seq_one_letter_code
_entity_poly.pdbx_strand_id
1 'polypeptide(L)'
;VEPKKYPGFTSHPDDLLGHDLLCLLSRGGGPVSWALSRGKTRWQRELPARLTANSPDLLARIACSGAGIAASSELFAEAFVRKGELVRVLPEWDLPAATGWAVFPGRRLMPAKTRAFLDMMDEMFCSEAGKG
;
A
#
# COMPACT_ATOMS: atom_id res chain seq x y z
N VAL A 1 4.89 -13.62 6.55
CA VAL A 1 4.46 -13.78 7.96
C VAL A 1 3.68 -15.07 8.07
N GLU A 2 4.11 -15.97 8.91
CA GLU A 2 3.30 -17.15 9.18
C GLU A 2 1.94 -16.71 9.74
N PRO A 3 0.81 -17.17 9.15
CA PRO A 3 -0.53 -16.81 9.60
C PRO A 3 -0.76 -17.11 11.09
N LYS A 4 0.03 -18.02 11.64
CA LYS A 4 -0.02 -18.45 13.05
C LYS A 4 0.53 -17.41 14.03
N LYS A 5 1.34 -16.45 13.58
CA LYS A 5 1.95 -15.45 14.47
C LYS A 5 0.99 -14.31 14.85
N TYR A 6 -0.11 -14.17 14.10
CA TYR A 6 -1.12 -13.15 14.35
C TYR A 6 -2.53 -13.75 14.38
N PRO A 7 -2.81 -14.77 15.23
CA PRO A 7 -4.15 -15.35 15.34
C PRO A 7 -5.10 -14.31 15.97
N GLY A 8 -6.24 -14.10 15.32
CA GLY A 8 -7.26 -13.17 15.81
C GLY A 8 -6.98 -11.71 15.51
N PHE A 9 -6.24 -11.44 14.46
CA PHE A 9 -5.80 -10.11 14.11
C PHE A 9 -6.97 -9.23 13.65
N THR A 10 -7.26 -8.31 14.50
CA THR A 10 -7.76 -6.95 14.33
C THR A 10 -9.00 -6.77 13.49
N SER A 11 -10.06 -6.52 14.16
CA SER A 11 -11.25 -5.92 13.60
C SER A 11 -11.20 -4.38 13.61
N HIS A 12 -10.27 -3.78 14.38
CA HIS A 12 -10.19 -2.33 14.54
C HIS A 12 -8.75 -1.79 14.38
N PRO A 13 -8.58 -0.63 13.71
CA PRO A 13 -7.27 -0.01 13.50
C PRO A 13 -6.48 0.32 14.77
N ASP A 14 -7.13 0.51 15.91
CA ASP A 14 -6.45 0.77 17.18
C ASP A 14 -5.57 -0.41 17.63
N ASP A 15 -5.84 -1.61 17.15
CA ASP A 15 -5.05 -2.80 17.45
C ASP A 15 -3.63 -2.68 16.85
N LEU A 16 -3.44 -1.84 15.82
CA LEU A 16 -2.13 -1.55 15.24
C LEU A 16 -1.13 -1.00 16.25
N LEU A 17 -1.61 -0.35 17.33
CA LEU A 17 -0.76 0.19 18.39
C LEU A 17 0.05 -0.88 19.13
N GLY A 18 -0.41 -2.12 19.14
CA GLY A 18 0.28 -3.25 19.76
C GLY A 18 1.29 -3.97 18.85
N HIS A 19 1.51 -3.49 17.64
CA HIS A 19 2.35 -4.17 16.65
C HIS A 19 3.48 -3.31 16.12
N ASP A 20 4.50 -3.98 15.61
CA ASP A 20 5.61 -3.34 14.92
C ASP A 20 5.16 -2.86 13.53
N LEU A 21 5.26 -1.57 13.28
CA LEU A 21 4.84 -0.95 12.04
C LEU A 21 6.02 -0.63 11.14
N LEU A 22 5.89 -1.01 9.88
CA LEU A 22 6.85 -0.75 8.82
C LEU A 22 6.27 0.33 7.90
N CYS A 23 6.85 1.51 7.90
CA CYS A 23 6.26 2.68 7.27
C CYS A 23 7.08 3.20 6.10
N LEU A 24 6.39 3.69 5.08
CA LEU A 24 7.05 4.39 4.00
C LEU A 24 7.53 5.76 4.51
N LEU A 25 8.78 6.10 4.21
CA LEU A 25 9.37 7.37 4.63
C LEU A 25 8.59 8.54 4.04
N SER A 26 8.11 9.44 4.89
CA SER A 26 7.48 10.66 4.44
C SER A 26 8.50 11.66 3.91
N ARG A 27 8.11 12.49 2.95
CA ARG A 27 9.01 13.51 2.35
C ARG A 27 9.54 14.53 3.35
N GLY A 28 8.85 14.72 4.47
CA GLY A 28 9.23 15.67 5.51
C GLY A 28 9.98 15.07 6.70
N GLY A 29 10.21 13.76 6.72
CA GLY A 29 10.88 13.07 7.85
C GLY A 29 10.10 13.08 9.16
N GLY A 30 8.83 13.52 9.14
CA GLY A 30 7.96 13.56 10.31
C GLY A 30 7.31 12.21 10.62
N PRO A 31 6.52 12.13 11.71
CA PRO A 31 5.78 10.93 12.05
C PRO A 31 4.84 10.53 10.92
N VAL A 32 4.72 9.23 10.70
CA VAL A 32 3.86 8.70 9.64
C VAL A 32 2.42 8.66 10.13
N SER A 33 1.55 9.36 9.43
CA SER A 33 0.11 9.31 9.67
C SER A 33 -0.49 8.16 8.87
N TRP A 34 -1.18 7.28 9.58
CA TRP A 34 -1.97 6.21 8.98
C TRP A 34 -3.43 6.66 8.88
N ALA A 35 -3.96 6.66 7.68
CA ALA A 35 -5.36 6.94 7.40
C ALA A 35 -6.02 5.68 6.83
N LEU A 36 -7.11 5.27 7.44
CA LEU A 36 -7.90 4.10 7.04
C LEU A 36 -9.37 4.50 6.95
N SER A 37 -10.11 3.87 6.05
CA SER A 37 -11.54 4.10 5.91
C SER A 37 -12.30 2.78 5.75
N ARG A 38 -13.50 2.75 6.31
CA ARG A 38 -14.48 1.67 6.13
C ARG A 38 -15.84 2.29 5.85
N GLY A 39 -16.25 2.30 4.60
CA GLY A 39 -17.46 3.02 4.16
C GLY A 39 -17.37 4.51 4.48
N LYS A 40 -18.25 5.00 5.33
CA LYS A 40 -18.27 6.41 5.79
C LYS A 40 -17.39 6.66 7.01
N THR A 41 -16.92 5.62 7.67
CA THR A 41 -16.08 5.74 8.87
C THR A 41 -14.65 5.99 8.46
N ARG A 42 -14.03 7.00 9.08
CA ARG A 42 -12.62 7.33 8.87
C ARG A 42 -11.86 7.22 10.18
N TRP A 43 -10.66 6.67 10.10
CA TRP A 43 -9.73 6.56 11.21
C TRP A 43 -8.38 7.11 10.77
N GLN A 44 -7.79 7.97 11.58
CA GLN A 44 -6.47 8.54 11.29
C GLN A 44 -5.70 8.71 12.59
N ARG A 45 -4.47 8.22 12.60
CA ARG A 45 -3.53 8.39 13.72
C ARG A 45 -2.09 8.45 13.24
N GLU A 46 -1.29 9.18 13.97
CA GLU A 46 0.17 9.06 13.91
C GLU A 46 0.59 7.86 14.75
N LEU A 47 1.27 6.91 14.11
CA LEU A 47 1.73 5.70 14.77
C LEU A 47 3.26 5.66 14.73
N PRO A 48 3.90 5.21 15.83
CA PRO A 48 5.34 5.06 15.85
C PRO A 48 5.74 3.95 14.87
N ALA A 49 6.62 4.28 13.94
CA ALA A 49 7.21 3.30 13.04
C ALA A 49 8.41 2.64 13.71
N ARG A 50 8.46 1.31 13.71
CA ARG A 50 9.67 0.58 14.10
C ARG A 50 10.76 0.70 13.04
N LEU A 51 10.36 0.72 11.78
CA LEU A 51 11.25 0.86 10.64
C LEU A 51 10.60 1.72 9.57
N THR A 52 11.38 2.59 8.97
CA THR A 52 10.98 3.37 7.81
C THR A 52 11.89 3.08 6.63
N ALA A 53 11.33 3.00 5.44
CA ALA A 53 12.07 2.86 4.19
C ALA A 53 11.41 3.67 3.08
N ASN A 54 12.15 3.96 2.04
CA ASN A 54 11.67 4.72 0.88
C ASN A 54 11.21 3.82 -0.28
N SER A 55 11.17 2.51 -0.07
CA SER A 55 10.79 1.53 -1.09
C SER A 55 9.65 0.65 -0.59
N PRO A 56 8.49 0.67 -1.26
CA PRO A 56 7.38 -0.24 -0.93
C PRO A 56 7.74 -1.72 -1.09
N ASP A 57 8.54 -2.07 -2.11
CA ASP A 57 9.00 -3.45 -2.32
C ASP A 57 9.87 -3.94 -1.17
N LEU A 58 10.78 -3.10 -0.70
CA LEU A 58 11.61 -3.43 0.45
C LEU A 58 10.76 -3.65 1.71
N LEU A 59 9.77 -2.80 1.96
CA LEU A 59 8.87 -2.95 3.11
C LEU A 59 8.07 -4.24 3.03
N ALA A 60 7.58 -4.61 1.84
CA ALA A 60 6.86 -5.87 1.64
C ALA A 60 7.76 -7.08 1.94
N ARG A 61 9.00 -7.09 1.48
CA ARG A 61 9.98 -8.16 1.75
C ARG A 61 10.35 -8.26 3.23
N ILE A 62 10.50 -7.13 3.90
CA ILE A 62 10.73 -7.10 5.35
C ILE A 62 9.50 -7.63 6.09
N ALA A 63 8.29 -7.29 5.66
CA ALA A 63 7.06 -7.85 6.22
C ALA A 63 6.98 -9.37 6.03
N CYS A 64 7.40 -9.90 4.87
CA CYS A 64 7.48 -11.35 4.61
C CYS A 64 8.40 -12.07 5.60
N SER A 65 9.44 -11.41 6.10
CA SER A 65 10.33 -11.97 7.13
C SER A 65 9.70 -11.99 8.54
N GLY A 66 8.48 -11.49 8.68
CA GLY A 66 7.77 -11.45 9.95
C GLY A 66 8.14 -10.26 10.85
N ALA A 67 8.77 -9.22 10.30
CA ALA A 67 9.25 -8.07 11.07
C ALA A 67 8.14 -7.10 11.50
N GLY A 68 6.95 -7.18 10.91
CA GLY A 68 5.84 -6.30 11.27
C GLY A 68 4.77 -6.15 10.20
N ILE A 69 3.97 -5.10 10.34
CA ILE A 69 2.86 -4.76 9.45
C ILE A 69 3.27 -3.59 8.58
N ALA A 70 3.12 -3.74 7.27
CA ALA A 70 3.36 -2.69 6.28
C ALA A 70 2.07 -2.22 5.64
N ALA A 71 1.95 -0.92 5.42
CA ALA A 71 0.95 -0.38 4.51
C ALA A 71 1.48 -0.50 3.08
N SER A 72 0.76 -1.21 2.23
CA SER A 72 1.13 -1.43 0.84
C SER A 72 -0.08 -1.36 -0.07
N SER A 73 0.12 -0.99 -1.32
CA SER A 73 -0.93 -1.12 -2.31
C SER A 73 -1.18 -2.60 -2.63
N GLU A 74 -2.40 -2.91 -3.02
CA GLU A 74 -2.80 -4.25 -3.44
C GLU A 74 -1.91 -4.79 -4.56
N LEU A 75 -1.55 -3.93 -5.52
CA LEU A 75 -0.69 -4.24 -6.65
C LEU A 75 0.67 -4.82 -6.22
N PHE A 76 1.31 -4.25 -5.19
CA PHE A 76 2.60 -4.75 -4.68
C PHE A 76 2.45 -5.96 -3.78
N ALA A 77 1.37 -6.04 -3.02
CA ALA A 77 1.17 -7.10 -2.03
C ALA A 77 0.61 -8.39 -2.64
N GLU A 78 -0.13 -8.30 -3.74
CA GLU A 78 -0.89 -9.42 -4.30
C GLU A 78 -0.07 -10.68 -4.55
N ALA A 79 1.11 -10.54 -5.12
CA ALA A 79 1.99 -11.67 -5.41
C ALA A 79 2.43 -12.41 -4.13
N PHE A 80 2.71 -11.68 -3.07
CA PHE A 80 3.11 -12.25 -1.77
C PHE A 80 1.93 -12.87 -1.02
N VAL A 81 0.76 -12.23 -1.10
CA VAL A 81 -0.48 -12.76 -0.51
C VAL A 81 -0.88 -14.07 -1.21
N ARG A 82 -0.80 -14.12 -2.53
CA ARG A 82 -1.11 -15.32 -3.32
C ARG A 82 -0.20 -16.51 -2.99
N LYS A 83 1.07 -16.24 -2.68
CA LYS A 83 2.04 -17.24 -2.23
C LYS A 83 1.89 -17.62 -0.75
N GLY A 84 1.04 -16.94 0.00
CA GLY A 84 0.90 -17.13 1.44
C GLY A 84 2.04 -16.55 2.28
N GLU A 85 2.89 -15.70 1.69
CA GLU A 85 4.01 -15.04 2.37
C GLU A 85 3.56 -13.81 3.16
N LEU A 86 2.45 -13.19 2.76
CA LEU A 86 1.77 -12.10 3.45
C LEU A 86 0.30 -12.43 3.69
N VAL A 87 -0.25 -11.82 4.73
CA VAL A 87 -1.68 -11.88 5.05
C VAL A 87 -2.23 -10.47 5.13
N ARG A 88 -3.38 -10.21 4.49
CA ARG A 88 -4.08 -8.95 4.65
C ARG A 88 -4.64 -8.85 6.06
N VAL A 89 -4.25 -7.82 6.78
CA VAL A 89 -4.83 -7.44 8.06
C VAL A 89 -5.84 -6.32 7.86
N LEU A 90 -6.83 -6.19 8.73
CA LEU A 90 -7.92 -5.22 8.60
C LEU A 90 -8.65 -5.30 7.24
N PRO A 91 -9.22 -6.45 6.87
CA PRO A 91 -9.76 -6.67 5.52
C PRO A 91 -10.94 -5.74 5.17
N GLU A 92 -11.62 -5.19 6.18
CA GLU A 92 -12.75 -4.27 6.01
C GLU A 92 -12.33 -2.79 5.92
N TRP A 93 -11.03 -2.51 6.07
CA TRP A 93 -10.48 -1.16 6.05
C TRP A 93 -9.58 -0.96 4.84
N ASP A 94 -9.74 0.18 4.21
CA ASP A 94 -8.98 0.57 3.03
C ASP A 94 -8.04 1.73 3.32
N LEU A 95 -6.88 1.68 2.69
CA LEU A 95 -5.96 2.82 2.61
C LEU A 95 -6.50 3.86 1.62
N PRO A 96 -6.11 5.14 1.76
CA PRO A 96 -6.44 6.16 0.75
C PRO A 96 -5.99 5.73 -0.63
N ALA A 97 -6.84 5.97 -1.62
CA ALA A 97 -6.49 5.72 -3.02
C ALA A 97 -5.26 6.55 -3.43
N ALA A 98 -4.31 5.92 -4.08
CA ALA A 98 -3.17 6.60 -4.66
C ALA A 98 -3.48 6.96 -6.10
N THR A 99 -3.20 8.21 -6.49
CA THR A 99 -3.33 8.67 -7.87
C THR A 99 -1.95 8.73 -8.51
N GLY A 100 -1.78 8.01 -9.61
CA GLY A 100 -0.58 8.08 -10.44
C GLY A 100 -0.74 9.18 -11.50
N TRP A 101 0.28 10.00 -11.66
CA TRP A 101 0.33 11.05 -12.68
C TRP A 101 1.43 10.77 -13.68
N ALA A 102 1.08 10.72 -14.96
CA ALA A 102 2.07 10.74 -16.03
C ALA A 102 2.40 12.18 -16.39
N VAL A 103 3.65 12.58 -16.20
CA VAL A 103 4.14 13.94 -16.49
C VAL A 103 5.05 13.89 -17.71
N PHE A 104 4.76 14.68 -18.72
CA PHE A 104 5.56 14.77 -19.94
C PHE A 104 5.64 16.22 -20.47
N PRO A 105 6.74 16.59 -21.14
CA PRO A 105 6.94 17.96 -21.65
C PRO A 105 6.14 18.19 -22.93
N GLY A 106 4.93 18.75 -22.80
CA GLY A 106 4.11 19.24 -23.92
C GLY A 106 3.40 18.18 -24.73
N ARG A 107 2.27 18.58 -25.33
CA ARG A 107 1.42 17.71 -26.14
C ARG A 107 1.80 17.65 -27.62
N ARG A 108 2.61 18.59 -28.12
CA ARG A 108 2.76 18.86 -29.55
C ARG A 108 3.61 17.85 -30.32
N LEU A 109 4.43 17.08 -29.65
CA LEU A 109 5.35 16.11 -30.24
C LEU A 109 5.50 14.88 -29.37
N MET A 110 4.38 14.28 -28.96
CA MET A 110 4.44 13.03 -28.21
C MET A 110 4.87 11.90 -29.15
N PRO A 111 6.03 11.26 -28.93
CA PRO A 111 6.44 10.12 -29.73
C PRO A 111 5.42 8.99 -29.66
N ALA A 112 5.25 8.24 -30.74
CA ALA A 112 4.32 7.12 -30.82
C ALA A 112 4.56 6.07 -29.72
N LYS A 113 5.82 5.87 -29.33
CA LYS A 113 6.21 4.99 -28.21
C LYS A 113 5.63 5.45 -26.87
N THR A 114 5.67 6.75 -26.60
CA THR A 114 5.14 7.33 -25.35
C THR A 114 3.63 7.21 -25.32
N ARG A 115 2.95 7.46 -26.41
CA ARG A 115 1.51 7.29 -26.52
C ARG A 115 1.10 5.85 -26.33
N ALA A 116 1.79 4.89 -26.98
CA ALA A 116 1.53 3.46 -26.82
C ALA A 116 1.74 3.00 -25.37
N PHE A 117 2.78 3.51 -24.69
CA PHE A 117 3.02 3.23 -23.28
C PHE A 117 1.90 3.77 -22.38
N LEU A 118 1.45 5.02 -22.60
CA LEU A 118 0.36 5.61 -21.84
C LEU A 118 -0.96 4.86 -22.04
N ASP A 119 -1.28 4.48 -23.28
CA ASP A 119 -2.47 3.69 -23.59
C ASP A 119 -2.42 2.32 -22.88
N MET A 120 -1.27 1.66 -22.90
CA MET A 120 -1.07 0.38 -22.19
C MET A 120 -1.24 0.53 -20.68
N MET A 121 -0.70 1.60 -20.10
CA MET A 121 -0.86 1.89 -18.67
C MET A 121 -2.32 2.17 -18.32
N ASP A 122 -3.03 2.92 -19.16
CA ASP A 122 -4.43 3.22 -18.97
C ASP A 122 -5.30 1.96 -19.01
N GLU A 123 -5.05 1.06 -19.96
CA GLU A 123 -5.72 -0.25 -20.00
C GLU A 123 -5.43 -1.10 -18.77
N MET A 124 -4.18 -1.14 -18.30
CA MET A 124 -3.82 -1.91 -17.11
C MET A 124 -4.48 -1.39 -15.83
N PHE A 125 -4.51 -0.08 -15.64
CA PHE A 125 -5.04 0.51 -14.40
C PHE A 125 -6.55 0.75 -14.44
N CYS A 126 -7.14 1.05 -15.59
CA CYS A 126 -8.60 1.20 -15.71
C CYS A 126 -9.35 -0.14 -15.63
N SER A 127 -8.72 -1.24 -16.08
CA SER A 127 -9.35 -2.57 -15.95
C SER A 127 -9.44 -3.05 -14.50
N GLU A 128 -8.58 -2.57 -13.61
CA GLU A 128 -8.63 -2.90 -12.19
C GLU A 128 -9.60 -2.00 -11.39
N ALA A 129 -9.78 -0.75 -11.80
CA ALA A 129 -10.71 0.18 -11.15
C ALA A 129 -12.19 -0.20 -11.33
N GLY A 130 -12.51 -1.06 -12.29
CA GLY A 130 -13.86 -1.55 -12.55
C GLY A 130 -14.29 -2.80 -11.76
N LYS A 131 -13.43 -3.33 -10.87
CA LYS A 131 -13.71 -4.52 -10.05
C LYS A 131 -13.86 -4.21 -8.57
N GLY A 132 -14.15 -2.94 -8.23
CA GLY A 132 -14.47 -2.53 -6.88
C GLY A 132 -15.97 -2.42 -6.65
#